data_fd34b6bb7aedb567cc2fed9570f0513a
#
_entry.id   fd34b6bb7aedb567cc2fed9570f0513a
#
_cell.length_a   1.000
_cell.length_b   1.000
_cell.length_c   1.000
_cell.angle_alpha   90.00
_cell.angle_beta   90.00
_cell.angle_gamma   90.00
#
_symmetry.space_group_name_H-M   'P 1'
#
loop_
_entity.id
_entity.type
_entity.pdbx_description
1 polymer ?
#
loop_
_entity_poly.entity_id
_entity_poly.type
_entity_poly.pdbx_seq_one_letter_code
_entity_poly.pdbx_strand_id
1 'polypeptide(L)'
;MNLMLKHKYLILRRVLQIGVLACFAFGASLFVQGNLSSSLWFSAVPLSDPYAVLQLLCAGLAISAGALSGSVLLGALLILAFYGLFAGRAFCAWVCPVNLIVDFAAFVRKKLEIQGSTLILSKNVRYYLLALSLLLSFVLATPAFESISYIGIIQRGVIFGTISWLMVAFIIFVVDTFLSPKALCSHLCPLGAFYALAG
;
A
#
# COMPACT_ATOMS: atom_id res chain seq x y z
N MET A 1 -11.30 7.88 26.90
CA MET A 1 -10.00 7.99 26.19
C MET A 1 -9.86 9.44 25.76
N ASN A 2 -8.90 10.16 26.35
CA ASN A 2 -8.81 11.62 26.27
C ASN A 2 -8.66 12.13 24.83
N LEU A 3 -9.43 13.18 24.48
CA LEU A 3 -9.42 13.85 23.20
C LEU A 3 -8.00 14.29 22.78
N MET A 4 -7.19 14.71 23.75
CA MET A 4 -5.78 15.08 23.55
C MET A 4 -4.90 13.90 23.10
N LEU A 5 -5.12 12.67 23.58
CA LEU A 5 -4.40 11.48 23.15
C LEU A 5 -4.72 11.16 21.70
N LYS A 6 -5.96 11.31 21.30
CA LYS A 6 -6.43 11.06 19.92
C LYS A 6 -5.79 12.02 18.91
N HIS A 7 -5.65 13.29 19.27
CA HIS A 7 -4.96 14.28 18.44
C HIS A 7 -3.45 14.01 18.32
N LYS A 8 -2.77 13.68 19.41
CA LYS A 8 -1.34 13.33 19.40
C LYS A 8 -1.07 12.11 18.50
N TYR A 9 -1.91 11.08 18.62
CA TYR A 9 -1.78 9.87 17.80
C TYR A 9 -2.00 10.14 16.30
N LEU A 10 -2.98 10.99 15.94
CA LEU A 10 -3.20 11.40 14.57
C LEU A 10 -2.02 12.18 14.00
N ILE A 11 -1.47 13.12 14.77
CA ILE A 11 -0.30 13.91 14.33
C ILE A 11 0.91 12.99 14.14
N LEU A 12 1.20 12.12 15.10
CA LEU A 12 2.32 11.17 15.01
C LEU A 12 2.21 10.29 13.76
N ARG A 13 1.01 9.78 13.48
CA ARG A 13 0.74 8.97 12.30
C ARG A 13 1.01 9.75 10.99
N ARG A 14 0.58 11.03 10.92
CA ARG A 14 0.83 11.89 9.76
C ARG A 14 2.31 12.20 9.56
N VAL A 15 2.98 12.54 10.65
CA VAL A 15 4.43 12.82 10.63
C VAL A 15 5.19 11.58 10.15
N LEU A 16 4.82 10.38 10.60
CA LEU A 16 5.43 9.13 10.16
C LEU A 16 5.18 8.86 8.67
N GLN A 17 3.95 9.02 8.19
CA GLN A 17 3.60 8.82 6.79
C GLN A 17 4.38 9.77 5.86
N ILE A 18 4.41 11.06 6.21
CA ILE A 18 5.17 12.07 5.45
C ILE A 18 6.68 11.82 5.56
N GLY A 19 7.16 11.44 6.74
CA GLY A 19 8.56 11.13 6.98
C GLY A 19 9.05 9.95 6.15
N VAL A 20 8.29 8.86 6.09
CA VAL A 20 8.60 7.71 5.23
C VAL A 20 8.61 8.11 3.75
N LEU A 21 7.62 8.89 3.30
CA LEU A 21 7.56 9.35 1.92
C LEU A 21 8.75 10.25 1.58
N ALA A 22 9.10 11.18 2.46
CA ALA A 22 10.26 12.06 2.32
C ALA A 22 11.57 11.26 2.33
N CYS A 23 11.68 10.24 3.18
CA CYS A 23 12.84 9.37 3.24
C CYS A 23 13.07 8.64 1.90
N PHE A 24 12.01 8.16 1.27
CA PHE A 24 12.09 7.56 -0.07
C PHE A 24 12.36 8.59 -1.17
N ALA A 25 11.81 9.81 -1.06
CA ALA A 25 12.01 10.85 -2.07
C ALA A 25 13.43 11.48 -2.02
N PHE A 26 13.93 11.72 -0.82
CA PHE A 26 15.22 12.41 -0.61
C PHE A 26 16.37 11.47 -0.19
N GLY A 27 16.03 10.31 0.37
CA GLY A 27 16.99 9.33 0.89
C GLY A 27 17.57 8.37 -0.15
N ALA A 28 17.10 8.43 -1.40
CA ALA A 28 17.47 7.49 -2.46
C ALA A 28 18.97 7.41 -2.76
N SER A 29 19.77 8.38 -2.32
CA SER A 29 21.20 8.39 -2.52
C SER A 29 22.02 7.91 -1.32
N LEU A 30 21.46 7.89 -0.10
CA LEU A 30 22.26 7.67 1.12
C LEU A 30 21.79 6.50 2.00
N PHE A 31 20.49 6.30 2.20
CA PHE A 31 20.00 5.33 3.20
C PHE A 31 19.05 4.27 2.66
N VAL A 32 18.26 4.60 1.64
CA VAL A 32 17.20 3.71 1.11
C VAL A 32 17.22 3.76 -0.41
N GLN A 33 17.58 2.65 -1.05
CA GLN A 33 17.52 2.51 -2.51
C GLN A 33 16.32 1.64 -2.88
N GLY A 34 15.45 2.14 -3.77
CA GLY A 34 14.30 1.40 -4.28
C GLY A 34 12.95 2.00 -3.96
N ASN A 35 11.91 1.18 -4.00
CA ASN A 35 10.52 1.54 -3.73
C ASN A 35 9.98 0.77 -2.52
N LEU A 36 8.69 1.01 -2.15
CA LEU A 36 8.00 0.23 -1.10
C LEU A 36 7.87 -1.27 -1.43
N SER A 37 7.87 -1.63 -2.71
CA SER A 37 7.81 -3.04 -3.13
C SER A 37 9.14 -3.77 -2.98
N SER A 38 10.24 -3.06 -3.20
CA SER A 38 11.60 -3.60 -3.00
C SER A 38 12.55 -2.45 -2.66
N SER A 39 13.12 -2.48 -1.48
CA SER A 39 14.09 -1.48 -1.02
C SER A 39 15.30 -2.13 -0.38
N LEU A 40 16.46 -1.54 -0.61
CA LEU A 40 17.70 -1.89 0.07
C LEU A 40 17.95 -0.84 1.16
N TRP A 41 17.91 -1.28 2.40
CA TRP A 41 18.24 -0.42 3.54
C TRP A 41 19.71 -0.59 3.89
N PHE A 42 20.45 0.53 3.96
CA PHE A 42 21.90 0.57 4.21
C PHE A 42 22.70 -0.33 3.26
N SER A 43 22.20 -0.58 2.02
CA SER A 43 22.81 -1.49 1.04
C SER A 43 23.02 -2.94 1.53
N ALA A 44 22.44 -3.31 2.67
CA ALA A 44 22.67 -4.61 3.32
C ALA A 44 21.39 -5.44 3.48
N VAL A 45 20.25 -4.83 3.76
CA VAL A 45 19.02 -5.55 4.06
C VAL A 45 18.00 -5.34 2.93
N PRO A 46 17.74 -6.33 2.08
CA PRO A 46 16.69 -6.25 1.08
C PRO A 46 15.34 -6.41 1.79
N LEU A 47 14.53 -5.34 1.80
CA LEU A 47 13.14 -5.40 2.22
C LEU A 47 12.27 -5.48 0.97
N SER A 48 11.51 -6.57 0.85
CA SER A 48 10.57 -6.78 -0.25
C SER A 48 9.16 -6.94 0.28
N ASP A 49 8.19 -6.37 -0.41
CA ASP A 49 6.78 -6.56 -0.07
C ASP A 49 6.41 -8.06 -0.22
N PRO A 50 5.96 -8.73 0.85
CA PRO A 50 5.61 -10.14 0.80
C PRO A 50 4.47 -10.44 -0.20
N TYR A 51 3.59 -9.47 -0.47
CA TYR A 51 2.55 -9.63 -1.47
C TYR A 51 3.09 -9.60 -2.91
N ALA A 52 4.05 -8.73 -3.20
CA ALA A 52 4.73 -8.69 -4.48
C ALA A 52 5.52 -9.99 -4.73
N VAL A 53 6.20 -10.51 -3.72
CA VAL A 53 6.90 -11.80 -3.79
C VAL A 53 5.94 -12.95 -4.03
N LEU A 54 4.76 -12.95 -3.39
CA LEU A 54 3.72 -13.96 -3.62
C LEU A 54 3.21 -13.92 -5.07
N GLN A 55 3.01 -12.73 -5.64
CA GLN A 55 2.63 -12.60 -7.05
C GLN A 55 3.71 -13.12 -8.00
N LEU A 56 4.99 -12.84 -7.72
CA LEU A 56 6.12 -13.37 -8.50
C LEU A 56 6.20 -14.90 -8.43
N LEU A 57 5.93 -15.47 -7.27
CA LEU A 57 5.83 -16.93 -7.09
C LEU A 57 4.69 -17.51 -7.93
N CYS A 58 3.50 -16.91 -7.86
CA CYS A 58 2.33 -17.32 -8.66
C CYS A 58 2.57 -17.17 -10.16
N ALA A 59 3.29 -16.14 -10.59
CA ALA A 59 3.63 -15.91 -12.00
C ALA A 59 4.67 -16.89 -12.57
N GLY A 60 5.22 -17.79 -11.75
CA GLY A 60 6.29 -18.71 -12.17
C GLY A 60 7.63 -18.03 -12.48
N LEU A 61 7.70 -16.71 -12.35
CA LEU A 61 8.91 -15.91 -12.61
C LEU A 61 10.00 -16.14 -11.56
N ALA A 62 9.61 -16.68 -10.42
CA ALA A 62 10.50 -16.96 -9.31
C ALA A 62 11.59 -17.97 -9.67
N ILE A 63 11.25 -18.96 -10.49
CA ILE A 63 12.15 -20.07 -10.86
C ILE A 63 12.92 -19.73 -12.13
N SER A 64 12.28 -19.07 -13.10
CA SER A 64 12.86 -18.86 -14.42
C SER A 64 13.79 -17.65 -14.54
N ALA A 65 13.59 -16.60 -13.72
CA ALA A 65 14.35 -15.35 -13.83
C ALA A 65 15.45 -15.14 -12.76
N GLY A 66 15.67 -16.10 -11.87
CA GLY A 66 16.59 -15.89 -10.73
C GLY A 66 16.18 -14.71 -9.82
N ALA A 67 14.95 -14.23 -10.00
CA ALA A 67 14.43 -13.06 -9.27
C ALA A 67 14.21 -13.32 -7.78
N LEU A 68 14.16 -14.60 -7.37
CA LEU A 68 14.18 -14.99 -5.97
C LEU A 68 15.62 -15.28 -5.51
N SER A 69 16.39 -14.24 -5.32
CA SER A 69 17.58 -14.40 -4.48
C SER A 69 17.12 -14.73 -3.06
N GLY A 70 17.84 -15.61 -2.35
CA GLY A 70 17.50 -15.97 -0.96
C GLY A 70 17.34 -14.74 -0.06
N SER A 71 18.01 -13.63 -0.38
CA SER A 71 17.92 -12.35 0.30
C SER A 71 16.54 -11.68 0.16
N VAL A 72 15.92 -11.74 -1.02
CA VAL A 72 14.56 -11.19 -1.28
C VAL A 72 13.50 -11.97 -0.52
N LEU A 73 13.61 -13.30 -0.50
CA LEU A 73 12.71 -14.16 0.25
C LEU A 73 12.83 -13.92 1.76
N LEU A 74 14.05 -13.78 2.26
CA LEU A 74 14.33 -13.47 3.67
C LEU A 74 13.74 -12.11 4.06
N GLY A 75 13.87 -11.09 3.22
CA GLY A 75 13.29 -9.76 3.44
C GLY A 75 11.76 -9.81 3.48
N ALA A 76 11.13 -10.54 2.56
CA ALA A 76 9.68 -10.70 2.55
C ALA A 76 9.17 -11.45 3.78
N LEU A 77 9.88 -12.51 4.22
CA LEU A 77 9.56 -13.26 5.44
C LEU A 77 9.70 -12.39 6.69
N LEU A 78 10.74 -11.58 6.79
CA LEU A 78 10.92 -10.64 7.91
C LEU A 78 9.78 -9.63 8.00
N ILE A 79 9.39 -9.04 6.87
CA ILE A 79 8.26 -8.09 6.82
C ILE A 79 6.95 -8.80 7.17
N LEU A 80 6.71 -9.99 6.62
CA LEU A 80 5.52 -10.77 6.92
C LEU A 80 5.44 -11.13 8.40
N ALA A 81 6.53 -11.57 9.00
CA ALA A 81 6.61 -11.90 10.42
C ALA A 81 6.38 -10.65 11.29
N PHE A 82 7.01 -9.52 10.93
CA PHE A 82 6.84 -8.26 11.66
C PHE A 82 5.38 -7.79 11.67
N TYR A 83 4.74 -7.73 10.51
CA TYR A 83 3.34 -7.29 10.42
C TYR A 83 2.36 -8.33 10.94
N GLY A 84 2.63 -9.62 10.76
CA GLY A 84 1.79 -10.70 11.30
C GLY A 84 1.79 -10.74 12.83
N LEU A 85 2.95 -10.51 13.48
CA LEU A 85 3.08 -10.55 14.92
C LEU A 85 2.63 -9.27 15.62
N PHE A 86 2.91 -8.09 15.04
CA PHE A 86 2.69 -6.81 15.73
C PHE A 86 1.38 -6.12 15.34
N ALA A 87 1.00 -6.09 14.08
CA ALA A 87 -0.28 -5.54 13.65
C ALA A 87 -0.49 -5.75 12.14
N GLY A 88 -1.33 -6.67 11.74
CA GLY A 88 -1.57 -7.04 10.34
C GLY A 88 -1.96 -5.89 9.42
N ARG A 89 -2.55 -4.81 9.93
CA ARG A 89 -2.90 -3.62 9.15
C ARG A 89 -2.02 -2.40 9.42
N ALA A 90 -0.92 -2.54 10.14
CA ALA A 90 -0.05 -1.41 10.46
C ALA A 90 0.52 -0.75 9.20
N PHE A 91 0.91 -1.54 8.20
CA PHE A 91 1.37 -1.00 6.91
C PHE A 91 0.36 -0.03 6.29
N CYS A 92 -0.92 -0.43 6.17
CA CYS A 92 -1.97 0.42 5.60
C CYS A 92 -2.24 1.67 6.42
N ALA A 93 -2.10 1.59 7.75
CA ALA A 93 -2.38 2.70 8.65
C ALA A 93 -1.22 3.70 8.76
N TRP A 94 0.04 3.24 8.75
CA TRP A 94 1.20 4.03 9.12
C TRP A 94 2.16 4.33 7.97
N VAL A 95 2.20 3.49 6.94
CA VAL A 95 3.20 3.58 5.86
C VAL A 95 2.56 3.97 4.53
N CYS A 96 1.35 3.48 4.23
CA CYS A 96 0.72 3.66 2.93
C CYS A 96 0.39 5.13 2.61
N PRO A 97 0.93 5.72 1.52
CA PRO A 97 0.67 7.11 1.15
C PRO A 97 -0.79 7.36 0.73
N VAL A 98 -1.46 6.36 0.19
CA VAL A 98 -2.88 6.44 -0.21
C VAL A 98 -3.76 6.77 0.98
N ASN A 99 -3.41 6.28 2.17
CA ASN A 99 -4.18 6.57 3.37
C ASN A 99 -4.20 8.06 3.74
N LEU A 100 -3.17 8.82 3.37
CA LEU A 100 -3.15 10.27 3.55
C LEU A 100 -4.24 10.93 2.70
N ILE A 101 -4.39 10.50 1.44
CA ILE A 101 -5.39 11.03 0.49
C ILE A 101 -6.80 10.66 0.95
N VAL A 102 -6.99 9.41 1.36
CA VAL A 102 -8.27 8.88 1.85
C VAL A 102 -8.74 9.58 3.14
N ASP A 103 -7.82 9.87 4.05
CA ASP A 103 -8.15 10.59 5.27
C ASP A 103 -8.46 12.07 4.97
N PHE A 104 -7.78 12.68 3.98
CA PHE A 104 -8.09 14.03 3.52
C PHE A 104 -9.47 14.08 2.85
N ALA A 105 -9.80 13.10 2.02
CA ALA A 105 -11.12 12.94 1.42
C ALA A 105 -12.21 12.80 2.51
N ALA A 106 -11.96 12.01 3.54
CA ALA A 106 -12.90 11.87 4.67
C ALA A 106 -13.09 13.17 5.45
N PHE A 107 -12.03 13.99 5.59
CA PHE A 107 -12.14 15.32 6.21
C PHE A 107 -13.00 16.26 5.37
N VAL A 108 -12.77 16.33 4.05
CA VAL A 108 -13.54 17.16 3.12
C VAL A 108 -14.99 16.72 3.09
N ARG A 109 -15.25 15.40 3.01
CA ARG A 109 -16.60 14.82 3.06
C ARG A 109 -17.36 15.25 4.32
N LYS A 110 -16.70 15.20 5.48
CA LYS A 110 -17.30 15.65 6.75
C LYS A 110 -17.61 17.14 6.73
N LYS A 111 -16.76 17.96 6.12
CA LYS A 111 -16.96 19.41 6.01
C LYS A 111 -18.09 19.78 5.03
N LEU A 112 -18.27 18.96 3.99
CA LEU A 112 -19.36 19.11 3.01
C LEU A 112 -20.68 18.47 3.46
N GLU A 113 -20.71 17.89 4.67
CA GLU A 113 -21.90 17.22 5.25
C GLU A 113 -22.50 16.14 4.34
N ILE A 114 -21.70 15.53 3.47
CA ILE A 114 -22.14 14.47 2.58
C ILE A 114 -22.44 13.21 3.42
N GLN A 115 -23.72 13.00 3.72
CA GLN A 115 -24.20 11.85 4.47
C GLN A 115 -24.64 10.73 3.50
N GLY A 116 -24.27 9.51 3.84
CA GLY A 116 -24.59 8.32 3.05
C GLY A 116 -23.43 7.83 2.17
N SER A 117 -23.43 6.54 1.88
CA SER A 117 -22.57 5.95 0.86
C SER A 117 -23.46 5.47 -0.28
N THR A 118 -23.14 5.89 -1.49
CA THR A 118 -23.85 5.48 -2.71
C THR A 118 -23.50 4.04 -3.11
N LEU A 119 -22.35 3.55 -2.67
CA LEU A 119 -21.89 2.19 -2.94
C LEU A 119 -21.84 1.37 -1.65
N ILE A 120 -22.77 0.42 -1.53
CA ILE A 120 -22.77 -0.58 -0.47
C ILE A 120 -21.95 -1.77 -0.96
N LEU A 121 -20.62 -1.66 -0.90
CA LEU A 121 -19.75 -2.78 -1.21
C LEU A 121 -19.61 -3.71 0.01
N SER A 122 -19.73 -5.01 -0.22
CA SER A 122 -19.44 -6.00 0.80
C SER A 122 -17.92 -6.01 1.10
N LYS A 123 -17.55 -6.17 2.37
CA LYS A 123 -16.15 -6.30 2.79
C LYS A 123 -15.44 -7.51 2.18
N ASN A 124 -16.20 -8.47 1.67
CA ASN A 124 -15.66 -9.67 1.04
C ASN A 124 -15.08 -9.41 -0.37
N VAL A 125 -15.47 -8.31 -1.03
CA VAL A 125 -15.00 -7.95 -2.37
C VAL A 125 -13.46 -7.88 -2.44
N ARG A 126 -12.81 -7.38 -1.38
CA ARG A 126 -11.35 -7.31 -1.30
C ARG A 126 -10.67 -8.69 -1.39
N TYR A 127 -11.28 -9.74 -0.85
CA TYR A 127 -10.73 -11.11 -0.90
C TYR A 127 -10.90 -11.73 -2.29
N TYR A 128 -12.03 -11.42 -2.97
CA TYR A 128 -12.20 -11.80 -4.36
C TYR A 128 -11.19 -11.11 -5.27
N LEU A 129 -10.91 -9.82 -5.03
CA LEU A 129 -9.89 -9.08 -5.76
C LEU A 129 -8.47 -9.61 -5.49
N LEU A 130 -8.21 -10.04 -4.26
CA LEU A 130 -6.94 -10.70 -3.91
C LEU A 130 -6.79 -12.02 -4.69
N ALA A 131 -7.80 -12.87 -4.68
CA ALA A 131 -7.78 -14.12 -5.44
C ALA A 131 -7.66 -13.87 -6.95
N LEU A 132 -8.41 -12.90 -7.48
CA LEU A 132 -8.37 -12.53 -8.88
C LEU A 132 -6.99 -12.00 -9.29
N SER A 133 -6.35 -11.17 -8.48
CA SER A 133 -5.01 -10.64 -8.78
C SER A 133 -3.94 -11.72 -8.79
N LEU A 134 -4.04 -12.73 -7.92
CA LEU A 134 -3.13 -13.88 -7.92
C LEU A 134 -3.36 -14.79 -9.14
N LEU A 135 -4.62 -15.05 -9.48
CA LEU A 135 -4.99 -15.80 -10.69
C LEU A 135 -4.49 -15.08 -11.96
N LEU A 136 -4.69 -13.76 -12.02
CA LEU A 136 -4.23 -12.95 -13.14
C LEU A 136 -2.70 -12.96 -13.27
N SER A 137 -2.00 -12.91 -12.14
CA SER A 137 -0.53 -13.03 -12.12
C SER A 137 -0.06 -14.39 -12.63
N PHE A 138 -0.78 -15.47 -12.31
CA PHE A 138 -0.49 -16.80 -12.82
C PHE A 138 -0.70 -16.90 -14.32
N VAL A 139 -1.85 -16.39 -14.83
CA VAL A 139 -2.21 -16.47 -16.27
C VAL A 139 -1.30 -15.58 -17.13
N LEU A 140 -1.02 -14.36 -16.69
CA LEU A 140 -0.21 -13.39 -17.43
C LEU A 140 1.29 -13.58 -17.24
N ALA A 141 1.73 -14.47 -16.36
CA ALA A 141 3.13 -14.63 -15.95
C ALA A 141 3.81 -13.30 -15.59
N THR A 142 3.06 -12.36 -15.03
CA THR A 142 3.53 -11.03 -14.59
C THR A 142 2.89 -10.67 -13.25
N PRO A 143 3.54 -9.86 -12.39
CA PRO A 143 2.93 -9.40 -11.15
C PRO A 143 1.81 -8.38 -11.47
N ALA A 144 0.59 -8.90 -11.75
CA ALA A 144 -0.51 -8.14 -12.31
C ALA A 144 -0.92 -6.94 -11.44
N PHE A 145 -1.00 -7.11 -10.11
CA PHE A 145 -1.36 -5.99 -9.22
C PHE A 145 -0.23 -4.97 -9.13
N GLU A 146 1.04 -5.40 -9.07
CA GLU A 146 2.18 -4.48 -8.98
C GLU A 146 2.25 -3.57 -10.21
N SER A 147 1.89 -4.09 -11.39
CA SER A 147 1.88 -3.33 -12.64
C SER A 147 0.82 -2.22 -12.66
N ILE A 148 -0.33 -2.43 -12.01
CA ILE A 148 -1.49 -1.51 -12.02
C ILE A 148 -1.67 -0.82 -10.66
N SER A 149 -0.80 -1.11 -9.69
CA SER A 149 -0.95 -0.62 -8.31
C SER A 149 -0.97 0.90 -8.24
N TYR A 150 -2.12 1.45 -7.84
CA TYR A 150 -2.24 2.88 -7.55
C TYR A 150 -1.30 3.34 -6.43
N ILE A 151 -0.94 2.44 -5.51
CA ILE A 151 0.03 2.70 -4.45
C ILE A 151 1.42 2.92 -5.06
N GLY A 152 1.82 2.00 -5.96
CA GLY A 152 3.08 2.08 -6.69
C GLY A 152 3.17 3.31 -7.61
N ILE A 153 2.07 3.64 -8.30
CA ILE A 153 2.02 4.83 -9.18
C ILE A 153 2.20 6.11 -8.37
N ILE A 154 1.50 6.26 -7.25
CA ILE A 154 1.63 7.45 -6.38
C ILE A 154 3.04 7.55 -5.85
N GLN A 155 3.60 6.47 -5.35
CA GLN A 155 4.92 6.48 -4.76
C GLN A 155 6.01 6.77 -5.79
N ARG A 156 6.02 6.04 -6.92
CA ARG A 156 6.99 6.31 -8.01
C ARG A 156 6.82 7.73 -8.56
N GLY A 157 5.59 8.21 -8.67
CA GLY A 157 5.32 9.55 -9.12
C GLY A 157 5.86 10.63 -8.20
N VAL A 158 5.78 10.44 -6.88
CA VAL A 158 6.36 11.36 -5.89
C VAL A 158 7.90 11.29 -5.93
N ILE A 159 8.48 10.09 -6.06
CA ILE A 159 9.94 9.91 -6.09
C ILE A 159 10.54 10.48 -7.39
N PHE A 160 9.94 10.19 -8.54
CA PHE A 160 10.46 10.58 -9.85
C PHE A 160 9.87 11.89 -10.41
N GLY A 161 8.97 12.55 -9.67
CA GLY A 161 8.36 13.82 -10.07
C GLY A 161 7.44 13.74 -11.29
N THR A 162 6.90 12.58 -11.63
CA THR A 162 5.99 12.42 -12.78
C THR A 162 4.59 12.92 -12.44
N ILE A 163 3.91 13.59 -13.37
CA ILE A 163 2.57 14.20 -13.12
C ILE A 163 1.48 13.13 -12.95
N SER A 164 1.70 11.91 -13.41
CA SER A 164 0.70 10.83 -13.40
C SER A 164 0.14 10.49 -12.02
N TRP A 165 0.93 10.66 -10.94
CA TRP A 165 0.46 10.41 -9.58
C TRP A 165 -0.63 11.40 -9.13
N LEU A 166 -0.62 12.64 -9.65
CA LEU A 166 -1.64 13.63 -9.33
C LEU A 166 -3.01 13.20 -9.88
N MET A 167 -3.07 12.67 -11.09
CA MET A 167 -4.31 12.15 -11.67
C MET A 167 -4.87 11.00 -10.84
N VAL A 168 -4.01 10.04 -10.49
CA VAL A 168 -4.44 8.89 -9.66
C VAL A 168 -4.88 9.36 -8.26
N ALA A 169 -4.13 10.26 -7.63
CA ALA A 169 -4.49 10.83 -6.34
C ALA A 169 -5.82 11.58 -6.39
N PHE A 170 -6.07 12.34 -7.47
CA PHE A 170 -7.32 13.05 -7.69
C PHE A 170 -8.50 12.10 -7.89
N ILE A 171 -8.34 11.05 -8.68
CA ILE A 171 -9.38 10.02 -8.87
C ILE A 171 -9.73 9.35 -7.53
N ILE A 172 -8.72 8.97 -6.75
CA ILE A 172 -8.91 8.38 -5.41
C ILE A 172 -9.67 9.35 -4.50
N PHE A 173 -9.27 10.63 -4.50
CA PHE A 173 -9.91 11.67 -3.72
C PHE A 173 -11.39 11.84 -4.08
N VAL A 174 -11.71 11.91 -5.37
CA VAL A 174 -13.08 12.05 -5.86
C VAL A 174 -13.93 10.82 -5.49
N VAL A 175 -13.42 9.63 -5.73
CA VAL A 175 -14.12 8.37 -5.42
C VAL A 175 -14.43 8.29 -3.92
N ASP A 176 -13.44 8.54 -3.06
CA ASP A 176 -13.64 8.44 -1.60
C ASP A 176 -14.50 9.57 -1.03
N THR A 177 -14.50 10.74 -1.69
CA THR A 177 -15.35 11.87 -1.25
C THR A 177 -16.80 11.68 -1.63
N PHE A 178 -17.09 11.24 -2.85
CA PHE A 178 -18.46 11.22 -3.38
C PHE A 178 -19.12 9.84 -3.33
N LEU A 179 -18.39 8.76 -3.62
CA LEU A 179 -19.01 7.43 -3.72
C LEU A 179 -19.16 6.73 -2.37
N SER A 180 -18.06 6.53 -1.66
CA SER A 180 -18.10 5.81 -0.38
C SER A 180 -16.86 6.12 0.45
N PRO A 181 -17.02 6.38 1.77
CA PRO A 181 -15.87 6.68 2.61
C PRO A 181 -14.94 5.47 2.73
N LYS A 182 -13.67 5.67 2.44
CA LYS A 182 -12.61 4.63 2.48
C LYS A 182 -12.89 3.43 1.55
N ALA A 183 -13.59 3.65 0.42
CA ALA A 183 -13.96 2.61 -0.52
C ALA A 183 -12.75 1.83 -1.03
N LEU A 184 -11.72 2.52 -1.47
CA LEU A 184 -10.49 1.91 -1.98
C LEU A 184 -9.78 1.07 -0.92
N CYS A 185 -9.50 1.63 0.25
CA CYS A 185 -8.75 0.92 1.29
C CYS A 185 -9.54 -0.23 1.95
N SER A 186 -10.88 -0.07 2.09
CA SER A 186 -11.70 -1.07 2.79
C SER A 186 -12.20 -2.19 1.91
N HIS A 187 -12.44 -1.92 0.62
CA HIS A 187 -13.17 -2.84 -0.24
C HIS A 187 -12.41 -3.25 -1.50
N LEU A 188 -11.54 -2.40 -2.04
CA LEU A 188 -10.90 -2.61 -3.33
C LEU A 188 -9.42 -2.97 -3.24
N CYS A 189 -8.75 -2.77 -2.09
CA CYS A 189 -7.32 -3.00 -1.98
C CYS A 189 -7.00 -4.49 -1.66
N PRO A 190 -6.42 -5.26 -2.59
CA PRO A 190 -6.00 -6.64 -2.33
C PRO A 190 -4.84 -6.72 -1.35
N LEU A 191 -3.93 -5.73 -1.36
CA LEU A 191 -2.84 -5.64 -0.38
C LEU A 191 -3.38 -5.52 1.06
N GLY A 192 -4.44 -4.72 1.26
CA GLY A 192 -5.12 -4.62 2.54
C GLY A 192 -5.84 -5.90 2.97
N ALA A 193 -6.30 -6.72 2.01
CA ALA A 193 -6.86 -8.04 2.27
C ALA A 193 -5.76 -9.03 2.68
N PHE A 194 -4.63 -9.01 1.98
CA PHE A 194 -3.47 -9.86 2.28
C PHE A 194 -2.96 -9.63 3.71
N TYR A 195 -2.69 -8.38 4.08
CA TYR A 195 -2.24 -8.08 5.44
C TYR A 195 -3.31 -8.33 6.52
N ALA A 196 -4.58 -8.31 6.18
CA ALA A 196 -5.66 -8.69 7.11
C ALA A 196 -5.78 -10.21 7.30
N LEU A 197 -5.25 -11.01 6.39
CA LEU A 197 -5.16 -12.47 6.54
C LEU A 197 -3.88 -12.90 7.26
N ALA A 198 -2.80 -12.12 7.12
CA ALA A 198 -1.51 -12.42 7.73
C ALA A 198 -1.43 -12.09 9.23
N GLY A 199 -2.25 -11.17 9.74
CA GLY A 199 -2.31 -10.72 11.14
C GLY A 199 -3.73 -10.55 11.64
#